data_b628330fe5c7b03dd4fe100f89728362
#
_entry.id   b628330fe5c7b03dd4fe100f89728362
#
_cell.length_a   1.000
_cell.length_b   1.000
_cell.length_c   1.000
_cell.angle_alpha   90.00
_cell.angle_beta   90.00
_cell.angle_gamma   90.00
#
_symmetry.space_group_name_H-M   'P 1'
#
loop_
_entity.id
_entity.type
_entity.pdbx_description
1 polymer ?
#
loop_
_entity_poly.entity_id
_entity_poly.type
_entity_poly.pdbx_seq_one_letter_code
_entity_poly.pdbx_strand_id
1 'polypeptide(L)'
;MKKITLALTLLMSLFHLNVTAQDMVLTETTFDANFQIDSTFTRDGGTTYEVSASGKAGPYGRAYLSYVFTDKQSLGTGGEYTGFAWTQNGEDVVTATLQGAYVKQGKVFKLYGFDPTSNGNLNLAIGIVDFVAKTINFKVTEVDTSL
;
A
#
# COMPACT_ATOMS: atom_id res chain seq x y z
N MET A 1 1.66 -54.42 23.26
CA MET A 1 2.25 -53.07 23.25
C MET A 1 2.68 -52.63 21.82
N LYS A 2 3.18 -53.50 20.95
CA LYS A 2 3.62 -53.12 19.55
C LYS A 2 2.49 -52.67 18.60
N LYS A 3 1.24 -53.07 18.81
CA LYS A 3 0.10 -52.73 17.95
C LYS A 3 -0.48 -51.33 18.18
N ILE A 4 -0.33 -50.80 19.40
CA ILE A 4 -0.84 -49.46 19.76
C ILE A 4 0.09 -48.36 19.20
N THR A 5 1.40 -48.63 19.16
CA THR A 5 2.38 -47.67 18.65
C THR A 5 2.21 -47.46 17.13
N LEU A 6 1.85 -48.50 16.36
CA LEU A 6 1.64 -48.41 14.93
C LEU A 6 0.36 -47.61 14.57
N ALA A 7 -0.70 -47.74 15.35
CA ALA A 7 -1.95 -46.98 15.15
C ALA A 7 -1.77 -45.49 15.45
N LEU A 8 -0.95 -45.12 16.42
CA LEU A 8 -0.67 -43.74 16.79
C LEU A 8 0.18 -43.02 15.71
N THR A 9 1.14 -43.76 15.10
CA THR A 9 1.97 -43.21 14.00
C THR A 9 1.17 -43.02 12.72
N LEU A 10 0.18 -43.87 12.43
CA LEU A 10 -0.70 -43.74 11.27
C LEU A 10 -1.69 -42.59 11.44
N LEU A 11 -2.12 -42.28 12.66
CA LEU A 11 -3.05 -41.18 12.93
C LEU A 11 -2.38 -39.80 12.81
N MET A 12 -1.08 -39.68 13.09
CA MET A 12 -0.30 -38.45 12.92
C MET A 12 -0.02 -38.09 11.46
N SER A 13 -0.04 -39.06 10.55
CA SER A 13 0.21 -38.81 9.12
C SER A 13 -0.98 -38.22 8.34
N LEU A 14 -2.17 -38.19 8.95
CA LEU A 14 -3.39 -37.65 8.32
C LEU A 14 -3.59 -36.13 8.49
N PHE A 15 -2.74 -35.46 9.25
CA PHE A 15 -2.85 -34.00 9.48
C PHE A 15 -1.83 -33.16 8.70
N HIS A 16 -1.42 -33.62 7.53
CA HIS A 16 -0.74 -32.73 6.58
C HIS A 16 -1.81 -31.85 5.91
N LEU A 17 -2.22 -30.81 6.63
CA LEU A 17 -2.95 -29.71 6.00
C LEU A 17 -1.98 -29.06 5.00
N ASN A 18 -2.17 -29.36 3.72
CA ASN A 18 -1.50 -28.62 2.65
C ASN A 18 -2.05 -27.19 2.68
N VAL A 19 -1.37 -26.32 3.43
CA VAL A 19 -1.62 -24.87 3.33
C VAL A 19 -0.93 -24.40 2.05
N THR A 20 -1.71 -24.23 1.00
CA THR A 20 -1.22 -23.56 -0.22
C THR A 20 -1.37 -22.07 -0.03
N ALA A 21 -0.35 -21.30 -0.44
CA ALA A 21 -0.50 -19.86 -0.55
C ALA A 21 -1.56 -19.55 -1.61
N GLN A 22 -2.44 -18.63 -1.28
CA GLN A 22 -3.45 -18.15 -2.20
C GLN A 22 -2.87 -17.07 -3.10
N ASP A 23 -3.21 -17.10 -4.37
CA ASP A 23 -2.83 -16.05 -5.30
C ASP A 23 -3.58 -14.76 -4.98
N MET A 24 -2.90 -13.63 -5.12
CA MET A 24 -3.55 -12.34 -5.02
C MET A 24 -4.41 -12.12 -6.26
N VAL A 25 -5.70 -11.89 -6.05
CA VAL A 25 -6.66 -11.61 -7.12
C VAL A 25 -6.97 -10.11 -7.11
N LEU A 26 -6.87 -9.48 -8.28
CA LEU A 26 -7.26 -8.09 -8.50
C LEU A 26 -8.65 -8.06 -9.14
N THR A 27 -9.48 -7.13 -8.70
CA THR A 27 -10.78 -6.88 -9.34
C THR A 27 -10.60 -6.11 -10.64
N GLU A 28 -11.66 -5.94 -11.41
CA GLU A 28 -11.68 -5.07 -12.58
C GLU A 28 -11.76 -3.58 -12.20
N THR A 29 -12.01 -3.27 -10.94
CA THR A 29 -12.12 -1.89 -10.44
C THR A 29 -10.74 -1.24 -10.42
N THR A 30 -10.50 -0.37 -11.38
CA THR A 30 -9.24 0.37 -11.51
C THR A 30 -9.53 1.85 -11.76
N PHE A 31 -8.78 2.74 -11.11
CA PHE A 31 -8.93 4.17 -11.27
C PHE A 31 -7.59 4.91 -11.19
N ASP A 32 -7.58 6.13 -11.70
CA ASP A 32 -6.45 7.05 -11.55
C ASP A 32 -6.66 7.95 -10.33
N ALA A 33 -5.56 8.18 -9.60
CA ALA A 33 -5.53 9.14 -8.51
C ALA A 33 -4.40 10.15 -8.77
N ASN A 34 -4.76 11.42 -8.88
CA ASN A 34 -3.84 12.49 -9.30
C ASN A 34 -3.85 13.61 -8.29
N PHE A 35 -2.67 13.92 -7.76
CA PHE A 35 -2.49 14.90 -6.69
C PHE A 35 -1.45 15.95 -7.07
N GLN A 36 -1.66 17.15 -6.55
CA GLN A 36 -0.68 18.22 -6.49
C GLN A 36 -0.03 18.22 -5.12
N ILE A 37 1.30 18.28 -5.05
CA ILE A 37 2.02 18.44 -3.80
C ILE A 37 1.81 19.86 -3.29
N ASP A 38 1.20 19.97 -2.11
CA ASP A 38 0.92 21.21 -1.44
C ASP A 38 2.12 21.71 -0.63
N SER A 39 2.79 20.80 0.08
CA SER A 39 4.03 21.09 0.80
C SER A 39 4.92 19.85 0.93
N THR A 40 6.22 20.08 1.10
CA THR A 40 7.20 19.05 1.38
C THR A 40 8.35 19.60 2.20
N PHE A 41 8.92 18.77 3.07
CA PHE A 41 10.12 19.08 3.83
C PHE A 41 10.90 17.79 4.15
N THR A 42 12.16 17.96 4.57
CA THR A 42 13.02 16.83 4.93
C THR A 42 13.41 16.92 6.39
N ARG A 43 13.69 15.75 6.97
CA ARG A 43 14.29 15.60 8.31
C ARG A 43 15.53 14.74 8.25
N ASP A 44 16.23 14.67 9.36
CA ASP A 44 17.33 13.72 9.61
C ASP A 44 18.40 13.74 8.51
N GLY A 45 18.80 14.94 8.10
CA GLY A 45 19.84 15.10 7.09
C GLY A 45 19.44 14.67 5.67
N GLY A 46 18.12 14.56 5.39
CA GLY A 46 17.60 14.17 4.08
C GLY A 46 17.36 12.68 3.91
N THR A 47 17.29 11.92 5.01
CA THR A 47 16.88 10.51 5.00
C THR A 47 15.38 10.32 5.11
N THR A 48 14.67 11.35 5.56
CA THR A 48 13.21 11.36 5.66
C THR A 48 12.64 12.52 4.86
N TYR A 49 11.63 12.23 4.03
CA TYR A 49 10.89 13.23 3.26
C TYR A 49 9.43 13.18 3.66
N GLU A 50 8.86 14.32 4.01
CA GLU A 50 7.45 14.44 4.33
C GLU A 50 6.74 15.25 3.23
N VAL A 51 5.53 14.80 2.87
CA VAL A 51 4.74 15.38 1.78
C VAL A 51 3.31 15.51 2.24
N SER A 52 2.67 16.64 1.95
CA SER A 52 1.22 16.76 1.90
C SER A 52 0.78 17.06 0.48
N ALA A 53 -0.34 16.48 0.06
CA ALA A 53 -0.87 16.67 -1.27
C ALA A 53 -2.40 16.61 -1.28
N SER A 54 -2.99 17.24 -2.28
CA SER A 54 -4.43 17.21 -2.50
C SER A 54 -4.76 16.99 -3.98
N GLY A 55 -5.87 16.32 -4.26
CA GLY A 55 -6.22 15.99 -5.64
C GLY A 55 -7.50 15.21 -5.79
N LYS A 56 -7.59 14.43 -6.88
CA LYS A 56 -8.72 13.53 -7.15
C LYS A 56 -8.26 12.08 -7.07
N ALA A 57 -9.06 11.24 -6.41
CA ALA A 57 -8.83 9.81 -6.26
C ALA A 57 -10.03 9.02 -6.78
N GLY A 58 -10.18 8.93 -8.10
CA GLY A 58 -11.22 8.15 -8.78
C GLY A 58 -12.62 8.31 -8.16
N PRO A 59 -13.24 7.22 -7.69
CA PRO A 59 -14.59 7.22 -7.13
C PRO A 59 -14.69 7.96 -5.79
N TYR A 60 -13.57 8.16 -5.10
CA TYR A 60 -13.52 8.89 -3.83
C TYR A 60 -13.58 10.41 -3.98
N GLY A 61 -13.46 10.94 -5.20
CA GLY A 61 -13.53 12.37 -5.47
C GLY A 61 -12.32 13.13 -4.96
N ARG A 62 -12.54 14.26 -4.28
CA ARG A 62 -11.47 15.07 -3.69
C ARG A 62 -10.87 14.38 -2.49
N ALA A 63 -9.56 14.19 -2.51
CA ALA A 63 -8.82 13.55 -1.44
C ALA A 63 -7.61 14.39 -1.01
N TYR A 64 -7.24 14.23 0.25
CA TYR A 64 -6.08 14.84 0.88
C TYR A 64 -5.22 13.73 1.44
N LEU A 65 -3.91 13.81 1.26
CA LEU A 65 -2.98 12.80 1.74
C LEU A 65 -1.72 13.40 2.34
N SER A 66 -1.09 12.62 3.19
CA SER A 66 0.24 12.88 3.70
C SER A 66 1.08 11.62 3.60
N TYR A 67 2.36 11.78 3.26
CA TYR A 67 3.35 10.70 3.22
C TYR A 67 4.58 11.04 4.03
N VAL A 68 5.17 10.00 4.60
CA VAL A 68 6.52 9.99 5.17
C VAL A 68 7.32 8.92 4.43
N PHE A 69 8.32 9.34 3.68
CA PHE A 69 9.26 8.47 2.98
C PHE A 69 10.54 8.36 3.80
N THR A 70 10.99 7.13 4.07
CA THR A 70 12.16 6.87 4.93
C THR A 70 13.06 5.83 4.27
N ASP A 71 14.35 6.10 4.24
CA ASP A 71 15.40 5.14 3.84
C ASP A 71 16.05 4.53 5.10
N LYS A 72 15.32 3.66 5.80
CA LYS A 72 15.77 3.04 7.05
C LYS A 72 17.00 2.15 6.89
N GLN A 73 17.21 1.63 5.69
CA GLN A 73 18.34 0.74 5.40
C GLN A 73 19.55 1.48 4.82
N SER A 74 19.45 2.80 4.66
CA SER A 74 20.47 3.66 4.07
C SER A 74 20.93 3.20 2.68
N LEU A 75 19.98 2.71 1.87
CA LEU A 75 20.25 2.21 0.51
C LEU A 75 20.56 3.35 -0.47
N GLY A 76 20.06 4.55 -0.22
CA GLY A 76 20.15 5.69 -1.13
C GLY A 76 19.32 5.57 -2.41
N THR A 77 18.85 4.38 -2.75
CA THR A 77 18.12 4.06 -3.99
C THR A 77 16.63 3.82 -3.80
N GLY A 78 16.14 3.79 -2.56
CA GLY A 78 14.75 3.54 -2.23
C GLY A 78 14.54 3.44 -0.74
N GLY A 79 13.36 3.02 -0.34
CA GLY A 79 12.98 2.86 1.05
C GLY A 79 11.52 2.52 1.20
N GLU A 80 10.97 2.84 2.36
CA GLU A 80 9.60 2.60 2.75
C GLU A 80 8.83 3.92 2.84
N TYR A 81 7.52 3.84 2.69
CA TYR A 81 6.65 4.97 3.00
C TYR A 81 5.44 4.53 3.83
N THR A 82 4.97 5.45 4.63
CA THR A 82 3.70 5.39 5.34
C THR A 82 2.97 6.70 5.18
N GLY A 83 1.65 6.67 5.35
CA GLY A 83 0.87 7.88 5.25
C GLY A 83 -0.59 7.67 5.56
N PHE A 84 -1.33 8.75 5.42
CA PHE A 84 -2.78 8.78 5.57
C PHE A 84 -3.40 9.54 4.43
N ALA A 85 -4.57 9.07 3.99
CA ALA A 85 -5.45 9.83 3.13
C ALA A 85 -6.85 9.93 3.75
N TRP A 86 -7.56 10.98 3.40
CA TRP A 86 -8.97 11.12 3.70
C TRP A 86 -9.67 11.87 2.57
N THR A 87 -10.94 11.57 2.43
CA THR A 87 -11.82 12.22 1.47
C THR A 87 -13.16 12.50 2.12
N GLN A 88 -13.83 13.52 1.66
CA GLN A 88 -15.18 13.84 2.09
C GLN A 88 -16.04 14.14 0.87
N ASN A 89 -17.14 13.41 0.76
CA ASN A 89 -18.15 13.62 -0.26
C ASN A 89 -19.52 13.80 0.43
N GLY A 90 -19.94 15.05 0.56
CA GLY A 90 -21.08 15.39 1.41
C GLY A 90 -20.77 15.12 2.88
N GLU A 91 -21.56 14.23 3.51
CA GLU A 91 -21.37 13.80 4.91
C GLU A 91 -20.48 12.56 5.02
N ASP A 92 -20.21 11.86 3.91
CA ASP A 92 -19.42 10.64 3.87
C ASP A 92 -17.93 10.96 3.93
N VAL A 93 -17.25 10.42 4.93
CA VAL A 93 -15.81 10.48 5.09
C VAL A 93 -15.21 9.10 4.95
N VAL A 94 -14.28 8.93 4.02
CA VAL A 94 -13.47 7.71 3.87
C VAL A 94 -12.03 8.05 4.18
N THR A 95 -11.40 7.22 5.00
CA THR A 95 -9.97 7.32 5.33
C THR A 95 -9.23 6.11 4.79
N ALA A 96 -7.94 6.28 4.53
CA ALA A 96 -7.05 5.19 4.13
C ALA A 96 -5.71 5.28 4.87
N THR A 97 -5.17 4.13 5.25
CA THR A 97 -3.76 4.01 5.62
C THR A 97 -2.97 3.73 4.36
N LEU A 98 -1.92 4.50 4.13
CA LEU A 98 -1.07 4.39 2.96
C LEU A 98 0.27 3.79 3.39
N GLN A 99 0.71 2.70 2.72
CA GLN A 99 1.95 2.04 3.09
C GLN A 99 2.56 1.26 1.93
N GLY A 100 3.88 1.23 1.88
CA GLY A 100 4.58 0.48 0.86
C GLY A 100 6.06 0.80 0.78
N ALA A 101 6.63 0.47 -0.37
CA ALA A 101 8.01 0.75 -0.69
C ALA A 101 8.12 1.72 -1.88
N TYR A 102 9.22 2.45 -1.93
CA TYR A 102 9.54 3.29 -3.07
C TYR A 102 10.95 2.99 -3.60
N VAL A 103 11.12 3.22 -4.88
CA VAL A 103 12.42 3.14 -5.57
C VAL A 103 12.68 4.48 -6.25
N LYS A 104 13.86 5.03 -6.04
CA LYS A 104 14.31 6.24 -6.75
C LYS A 104 14.71 5.87 -8.17
N GLN A 105 14.14 6.55 -9.14
CA GLN A 105 14.48 6.41 -10.54
C GLN A 105 14.68 7.79 -11.17
N GLY A 106 15.93 8.21 -11.30
CA GLY A 106 16.26 9.57 -11.70
C GLY A 106 15.67 10.59 -10.72
N LYS A 107 14.83 11.50 -11.23
CA LYS A 107 14.18 12.55 -10.43
C LYS A 107 12.89 12.14 -9.75
N VAL A 108 12.40 10.92 -9.97
CA VAL A 108 11.11 10.46 -9.48
C VAL A 108 11.25 9.32 -8.48
N PHE A 109 10.26 9.19 -7.60
CA PHE A 109 10.07 8.03 -6.75
C PHE A 109 8.94 7.19 -7.34
N LYS A 110 9.20 5.93 -7.65
CA LYS A 110 8.16 4.95 -7.96
C LYS A 110 7.67 4.29 -6.69
N LEU A 111 6.37 4.25 -6.49
CA LEU A 111 5.70 3.75 -5.30
C LEU A 111 4.94 2.47 -5.60
N TYR A 112 4.99 1.55 -4.63
CA TYR A 112 4.26 0.28 -4.66
C TYR A 112 3.70 0.04 -3.27
N GLY A 113 2.39 -0.03 -3.13
CA GLY A 113 1.79 -0.17 -1.82
C GLY A 113 0.39 -0.75 -1.80
N PHE A 114 -0.05 -1.05 -0.58
CA PHE A 114 -1.39 -1.52 -0.28
C PHE A 114 -2.05 -0.55 0.69
N ASP A 115 -3.22 -0.06 0.31
CA ASP A 115 -3.94 0.97 1.02
C ASP A 115 -5.30 0.43 1.50
N PRO A 116 -5.39 -0.06 2.75
CA PRO A 116 -6.67 -0.40 3.36
C PRO A 116 -7.46 0.87 3.65
N THR A 117 -8.77 0.82 3.38
CA THR A 117 -9.68 1.93 3.53
C THR A 117 -10.73 1.68 4.61
N SER A 118 -11.29 2.74 5.21
CA SER A 118 -12.28 2.64 6.28
C SER A 118 -13.63 2.06 5.83
N ASN A 119 -13.89 2.02 4.53
CA ASN A 119 -15.08 1.36 3.96
C ASN A 119 -14.86 -0.13 3.63
N GLY A 120 -13.69 -0.69 4.03
CA GLY A 120 -13.40 -2.12 3.92
C GLY A 120 -12.67 -2.55 2.66
N ASN A 121 -12.40 -1.65 1.70
CA ASN A 121 -11.65 -1.99 0.51
C ASN A 121 -10.15 -2.07 0.80
N LEU A 122 -9.46 -2.95 0.11
CA LEU A 122 -8.00 -2.99 0.04
C LEU A 122 -7.58 -2.64 -1.39
N ASN A 123 -6.75 -1.64 -1.54
CA ASN A 123 -6.27 -1.17 -2.83
C ASN A 123 -4.78 -1.47 -3.02
N LEU A 124 -4.41 -1.96 -4.19
CA LEU A 124 -3.04 -1.95 -4.70
C LEU A 124 -2.80 -0.62 -5.43
N ALA A 125 -1.88 0.20 -4.93
CA ALA A 125 -1.54 1.48 -5.50
C ALA A 125 -0.12 1.46 -6.09
N ILE A 126 0.01 1.74 -7.38
CA ILE A 126 1.29 1.88 -8.05
C ILE A 126 1.37 3.30 -8.61
N GLY A 127 2.42 4.04 -8.24
CA GLY A 127 2.46 5.46 -8.56
C GLY A 127 3.85 6.05 -8.73
N ILE A 128 3.84 7.34 -9.02
CA ILE A 128 5.05 8.15 -9.22
C ILE A 128 4.89 9.45 -8.46
N VAL A 129 5.92 9.79 -7.68
CA VAL A 129 6.10 11.14 -7.11
C VAL A 129 7.17 11.85 -7.91
N ASP A 130 6.85 13.01 -8.47
CA ASP A 130 7.79 13.93 -9.09
C ASP A 130 7.83 15.22 -8.26
N PHE A 131 8.88 15.40 -7.47
CA PHE A 131 9.04 16.58 -6.63
C PHE A 131 9.32 17.86 -7.43
N VAL A 132 9.89 17.72 -8.63
CA VAL A 132 10.15 18.87 -9.51
C VAL A 132 8.86 19.37 -10.16
N ALA A 133 8.04 18.45 -10.66
CA ALA A 133 6.71 18.78 -11.20
C ALA A 133 5.67 19.03 -10.10
N LYS A 134 5.99 18.69 -8.83
CA LYS A 134 5.08 18.74 -7.69
C LYS A 134 3.81 17.91 -7.90
N THR A 135 3.95 16.70 -8.43
CA THR A 135 2.82 15.81 -8.70
C THR A 135 3.00 14.45 -8.07
N ILE A 136 1.88 13.82 -7.71
CA ILE A 136 1.79 12.42 -7.35
C ILE A 136 0.67 11.80 -8.18
N ASN A 137 0.99 10.76 -8.95
CA ASN A 137 0.03 10.09 -9.81
C ASN A 137 0.04 8.60 -9.54
N PHE A 138 -1.13 8.01 -9.31
CA PHE A 138 -1.30 6.59 -9.06
C PHE A 138 -2.26 5.96 -10.08
N LYS A 139 -1.96 4.70 -10.38
CA LYS A 139 -2.92 3.70 -10.84
C LYS A 139 -3.30 2.85 -9.64
N VAL A 140 -4.57 2.80 -9.32
CA VAL A 140 -5.09 2.09 -8.16
C VAL A 140 -6.02 0.98 -8.64
N THR A 141 -5.83 -0.23 -8.12
CA THR A 141 -6.68 -1.38 -8.43
C THR A 141 -7.12 -2.03 -7.13
N GLU A 142 -8.41 -2.32 -7.01
CA GLU A 142 -8.95 -2.98 -5.84
C GLU A 142 -8.51 -4.45 -5.80
N VAL A 143 -8.11 -4.91 -4.62
CA VAL A 143 -7.76 -6.32 -4.36
C VAL A 143 -9.04 -7.07 -3.97
N ASP A 144 -9.29 -8.21 -4.60
CA ASP A 144 -10.37 -9.09 -4.17
C ASP A 144 -9.99 -9.77 -2.85
N THR A 145 -10.70 -9.41 -1.79
CA THR A 145 -10.52 -9.97 -0.44
C THR A 145 -11.60 -10.99 -0.08
N SER A 146 -12.47 -11.37 -1.02
CA SER A 146 -13.46 -12.43 -0.81
C SER A 146 -12.75 -13.79 -0.83
N LEU A 147 -12.77 -14.48 0.30
CA LEU A 147 -12.24 -15.83 0.48
C LEU A 147 -13.37 -16.87 0.43
#